data_074f230c815cac57e9f990d7171548f9
#
_entry.id   074f230c815cac57e9f990d7171548f9
#
_cell.length_a   1.000
_cell.length_b   1.000
_cell.length_c   1.000
_cell.angle_alpha   90.00
_cell.angle_beta   90.00
_cell.angle_gamma   90.00
#
_symmetry.space_group_name_H-M   'P 1'
#
loop_
_entity.id
_entity.type
_entity.pdbx_description
1 polymer ?
#
loop_
_entity_poly.entity_id
_entity_poly.type
_entity_poly.pdbx_seq_one_letter_code
_entity_poly.pdbx_strand_id
1 'polypeptide(L)'
;MAVQKSALLESVQRQARAEFKSIRTERAYIKWIRDFLRFHKNLAGDWVHPKEMVDAHINDYLNHLAVDRKVSRSTQNQAISGLLFLFKNVLGFEQINLNAGRPPLPKRLPVVMSVDETRQVIEQIPPGEYRLLAKLMYGAGMRLLEACRLRVKDLDFERHQITIREGKGDKDRMVPLPRLAEAELENQLQYVERLHEADCQNGAGWVSLPKALAAKYPMAGRELKWQFVFPAKKLSSDPRPITADLEGYASHSEQELSLIHI
;
A
#
# COMPACT_ATOMS: atom_id res chain seq x y z
N MET A 1 -6.19 19.64 18.10
CA MET A 1 -7.42 18.97 18.61
C MET A 1 -7.34 17.50 18.23
N ALA A 2 -7.14 16.61 19.20
CA ALA A 2 -7.14 15.17 18.98
C ALA A 2 -8.54 14.78 18.49
N VAL A 3 -8.62 14.19 17.29
CA VAL A 3 -9.87 13.62 16.77
C VAL A 3 -10.21 12.44 17.66
N GLN A 4 -11.24 12.61 18.50
CA GLN A 4 -11.79 11.54 19.31
C GLN A 4 -12.13 10.37 18.38
N LYS A 5 -11.36 9.29 18.47
CA LYS A 5 -11.57 8.10 17.65
C LYS A 5 -12.94 7.55 18.02
N SER A 6 -13.86 7.52 17.08
CA SER A 6 -15.19 6.92 17.28
C SER A 6 -15.03 5.43 17.57
N ALA A 7 -15.67 4.92 18.61
CA ALA A 7 -15.65 3.49 18.99
C ALA A 7 -16.03 2.57 17.80
N LEU A 8 -16.91 3.06 16.91
CA LEU A 8 -17.24 2.36 15.68
C LEU A 8 -16.05 2.22 14.74
N LEU A 9 -15.30 3.30 14.50
CA LEU A 9 -14.12 3.26 13.61
C LEU A 9 -13.01 2.41 14.19
N GLU A 10 -12.88 2.37 15.51
CA GLU A 10 -11.95 1.45 16.20
C GLU A 10 -12.35 -0.02 16.01
N SER A 11 -13.67 -0.31 16.06
CA SER A 11 -14.19 -1.65 15.78
C SER A 11 -13.92 -2.07 14.32
N VAL A 12 -14.12 -1.16 13.36
CA VAL A 12 -13.75 -1.38 11.95
C VAL A 12 -12.27 -1.68 11.80
N GLN A 13 -11.42 -0.92 12.47
CA GLN A 13 -9.98 -1.10 12.43
C GLN A 13 -9.55 -2.44 13.02
N ARG A 14 -10.12 -2.81 14.16
CA ARG A 14 -9.86 -4.10 14.83
C ARG A 14 -10.28 -5.27 13.96
N GLN A 15 -11.48 -5.21 13.37
CA GLN A 15 -11.99 -6.25 12.49
C GLN A 15 -11.15 -6.37 11.20
N ALA A 16 -10.75 -5.25 10.58
CA ALA A 16 -9.90 -5.26 9.40
C ALA A 16 -8.53 -5.91 9.69
N ARG A 17 -7.97 -5.68 10.87
CA ARG A 17 -6.71 -6.32 11.31
C ARG A 17 -6.90 -7.80 11.62
N ALA A 18 -8.02 -8.20 12.24
CA ALA A 18 -8.34 -9.61 12.48
C ALA A 18 -8.49 -10.40 11.18
N GLU A 19 -8.98 -9.78 10.12
CA GLU A 19 -9.07 -10.36 8.78
C GLU A 19 -7.80 -10.15 7.92
N PHE A 20 -6.68 -9.76 8.51
CA PHE A 20 -5.40 -9.56 7.80
C PHE A 20 -5.48 -8.59 6.62
N LYS A 21 -6.41 -7.61 6.65
CA LYS A 21 -6.46 -6.58 5.59
C LYS A 21 -5.23 -5.68 5.64
N SER A 22 -4.75 -5.29 4.46
CA SER A 22 -3.63 -4.35 4.36
C SER A 22 -3.97 -2.99 5.02
N ILE A 23 -2.94 -2.26 5.48
CA ILE A 23 -3.11 -0.89 6.02
C ILE A 23 -3.84 0.02 5.02
N ARG A 24 -3.53 -0.14 3.73
CA ARG A 24 -4.18 0.64 2.66
C ARG A 24 -5.68 0.34 2.58
N THR A 25 -6.06 -0.92 2.68
CA THR A 25 -7.47 -1.35 2.70
C THR A 25 -8.18 -0.84 3.95
N GLU A 26 -7.54 -0.96 5.14
CA GLU A 26 -8.06 -0.42 6.40
C GLU A 26 -8.34 1.09 6.28
N ARG A 27 -7.36 1.87 5.81
CA ARG A 27 -7.49 3.32 5.62
C ARG A 27 -8.59 3.67 4.61
N ALA A 28 -8.68 2.92 3.51
CA ALA A 28 -9.72 3.13 2.49
C ALA A 28 -11.12 2.86 3.05
N TYR A 29 -11.30 1.78 3.79
CA TYR A 29 -12.59 1.46 4.42
C TYR A 29 -12.99 2.51 5.44
N ILE A 30 -12.09 2.91 6.34
CA ILE A 30 -12.33 3.97 7.32
C ILE A 30 -12.71 5.29 6.62
N LYS A 31 -12.04 5.65 5.53
CA LYS A 31 -12.34 6.84 4.74
C LYS A 31 -13.79 6.80 4.21
N TRP A 32 -14.17 5.71 3.53
CA TRP A 32 -15.50 5.60 2.93
C TRP A 32 -16.60 5.50 3.96
N ILE A 33 -16.39 4.80 5.07
CA ILE A 33 -17.33 4.73 6.19
C ILE A 33 -17.52 6.12 6.80
N ARG A 34 -16.45 6.87 7.04
CA ARG A 34 -16.53 8.24 7.57
C ARG A 34 -17.26 9.19 6.61
N ASP A 35 -17.00 9.08 5.30
CA ASP A 35 -17.70 9.88 4.28
C ASP A 35 -19.21 9.57 4.28
N PHE A 36 -19.58 8.30 4.33
CA PHE A 36 -20.97 7.83 4.43
C PHE A 36 -21.69 8.38 5.67
N LEU A 37 -21.07 8.26 6.83
CA LEU A 37 -21.64 8.77 8.08
C LEU A 37 -21.82 10.30 8.06
N ARG A 38 -20.87 11.03 7.48
CA ARG A 38 -20.96 12.49 7.32
C ARG A 38 -22.07 12.90 6.36
N PHE A 39 -22.24 12.16 5.27
CA PHE A 39 -23.30 12.40 4.30
C PHE A 39 -24.67 12.36 4.99
N HIS A 40 -24.95 11.30 5.76
CA HIS A 40 -26.23 11.15 6.46
C HIS A 40 -26.39 12.15 7.61
N LYS A 41 -25.33 12.48 8.34
CA LYS A 41 -25.38 13.55 9.33
C LYS A 41 -25.80 14.87 8.71
N ASN A 42 -25.27 15.24 7.56
CA ASN A 42 -25.60 16.49 6.88
C ASN A 42 -27.04 16.52 6.38
N LEU A 43 -27.58 15.37 5.97
CA LEU A 43 -29.00 15.26 5.55
C LEU A 43 -29.96 15.31 6.72
N ALA A 44 -29.69 14.59 7.81
CA ALA A 44 -30.56 14.47 8.96
C ALA A 44 -30.41 15.60 9.98
N GLY A 45 -29.33 16.40 9.87
CA GLY A 45 -28.99 17.43 10.86
C GLY A 45 -28.35 16.88 12.14
N ASP A 46 -28.42 15.58 12.38
CA ASP A 46 -27.84 14.90 13.53
C ASP A 46 -27.21 13.53 13.15
N TRP A 47 -26.49 12.93 14.09
CA TRP A 47 -25.87 11.62 13.89
C TRP A 47 -26.92 10.50 13.99
N VAL A 48 -27.07 9.72 12.90
CA VAL A 48 -27.82 8.46 12.90
C VAL A 48 -26.85 7.31 13.15
N HIS A 49 -27.20 6.43 14.09
CA HIS A 49 -26.34 5.28 14.39
C HIS A 49 -26.42 4.25 13.24
N PRO A 50 -25.31 3.73 12.73
CA PRO A 50 -25.33 2.80 11.59
C PRO A 50 -26.18 1.55 11.76
N LYS A 51 -26.44 1.10 13.01
CA LYS A 51 -27.35 -0.02 13.29
C LYS A 51 -28.82 0.31 12.97
N GLU A 52 -29.17 1.59 12.92
CA GLU A 52 -30.51 2.07 12.60
C GLU A 52 -30.65 2.37 11.10
N MET A 53 -29.54 2.33 10.35
CA MET A 53 -29.55 2.57 8.92
C MET A 53 -30.00 1.31 8.17
N VAL A 54 -30.86 1.51 7.19
CA VAL A 54 -31.37 0.45 6.30
C VAL A 54 -30.77 0.58 4.91
N ASP A 55 -31.04 -0.39 4.04
CA ASP A 55 -30.55 -0.45 2.67
C ASP A 55 -30.74 0.85 1.87
N ALA A 56 -31.85 1.60 2.13
CA ALA A 56 -32.07 2.88 1.50
C ALA A 56 -30.96 3.89 1.75
N HIS A 57 -30.44 3.97 2.96
CA HIS A 57 -29.36 4.91 3.30
C HIS A 57 -28.09 4.59 2.49
N ILE A 58 -27.77 3.30 2.29
CA ILE A 58 -26.61 2.90 1.49
C ILE A 58 -26.83 3.30 0.02
N ASN A 59 -28.04 3.02 -0.50
CA ASN A 59 -28.38 3.33 -1.88
C ASN A 59 -28.38 4.84 -2.16
N ASP A 60 -28.89 5.67 -1.25
CA ASP A 60 -28.87 7.13 -1.35
C ASP A 60 -27.45 7.69 -1.42
N TYR A 61 -26.56 7.16 -0.56
CA TYR A 61 -25.14 7.56 -0.62
C TYR A 61 -24.47 7.12 -1.91
N LEU A 62 -24.75 5.91 -2.40
CA LEU A 62 -24.21 5.43 -3.67
C LEU A 62 -24.71 6.25 -4.87
N ASN A 63 -25.97 6.65 -4.84
CA ASN A 63 -26.56 7.57 -5.82
C ASN A 63 -25.89 8.94 -5.76
N HIS A 64 -25.69 9.51 -4.56
CA HIS A 64 -24.94 10.74 -4.37
C HIS A 64 -23.52 10.65 -4.96
N LEU A 65 -22.79 9.54 -4.72
CA LEU A 65 -21.48 9.35 -5.30
C LEU A 65 -21.50 9.32 -6.84
N ALA A 66 -22.52 8.68 -7.43
CA ALA A 66 -22.64 8.53 -8.86
C ALA A 66 -23.10 9.81 -9.57
N VAL A 67 -24.16 10.44 -9.07
CA VAL A 67 -24.86 11.55 -9.71
C VAL A 67 -24.24 12.88 -9.35
N ASP A 68 -24.11 13.18 -8.05
CA ASP A 68 -23.66 14.50 -7.58
C ASP A 68 -22.13 14.61 -7.62
N ARG A 69 -21.43 13.59 -7.11
CA ARG A 69 -19.94 13.59 -7.09
C ARG A 69 -19.31 13.06 -8.36
N LYS A 70 -20.06 12.43 -9.25
CA LYS A 70 -19.63 11.88 -10.55
C LYS A 70 -18.35 11.01 -10.43
N VAL A 71 -18.24 10.23 -9.35
CA VAL A 71 -17.08 9.38 -9.14
C VAL A 71 -17.02 8.24 -10.16
N SER A 72 -15.82 7.74 -10.44
CA SER A 72 -15.65 6.60 -11.34
C SER A 72 -16.30 5.33 -10.76
N ARG A 73 -16.70 4.41 -11.63
CA ARG A 73 -17.25 3.09 -11.22
C ARG A 73 -16.29 2.32 -10.29
N SER A 74 -15.00 2.43 -10.52
CA SER A 74 -13.98 1.82 -9.66
C SER A 74 -14.01 2.42 -8.25
N THR A 75 -14.15 3.75 -8.15
CA THR A 75 -14.25 4.49 -6.89
C THR A 75 -15.53 4.12 -6.14
N GLN A 76 -16.65 4.03 -6.86
CA GLN A 76 -17.92 3.60 -6.26
C GLN A 76 -17.83 2.15 -5.73
N ASN A 77 -17.19 1.24 -6.46
CA ASN A 77 -16.94 -0.14 -6.00
C ASN A 77 -16.08 -0.20 -4.74
N GLN A 78 -15.12 0.72 -4.57
CA GLN A 78 -14.36 0.81 -3.32
C GLN A 78 -15.22 1.27 -2.15
N ALA A 79 -16.10 2.26 -2.36
CA ALA A 79 -17.06 2.70 -1.35
C ALA A 79 -17.99 1.55 -0.94
N ILE A 80 -18.59 0.86 -1.92
CA ILE A 80 -19.43 -0.33 -1.68
C ILE A 80 -18.69 -1.36 -0.84
N SER A 81 -17.43 -1.66 -1.15
CA SER A 81 -16.63 -2.64 -0.41
C SER A 81 -16.42 -2.23 1.05
N GLY A 82 -16.16 -0.94 1.31
CA GLY A 82 -16.02 -0.40 2.66
C GLY A 82 -17.34 -0.44 3.46
N LEU A 83 -18.47 -0.11 2.82
CA LEU A 83 -19.78 -0.15 3.45
C LEU A 83 -20.23 -1.59 3.72
N LEU A 84 -20.07 -2.50 2.78
CA LEU A 84 -20.37 -3.92 3.00
C LEU A 84 -19.53 -4.50 4.13
N PHE A 85 -18.26 -4.09 4.24
CA PHE A 85 -17.41 -4.50 5.36
C PHE A 85 -17.95 -3.98 6.71
N LEU A 86 -18.38 -2.70 6.78
CA LEU A 86 -19.01 -2.14 7.98
C LEU A 86 -20.24 -2.95 8.37
N PHE A 87 -21.20 -3.06 7.47
CA PHE A 87 -22.50 -3.62 7.81
C PHE A 87 -22.45 -5.13 8.05
N LYS A 88 -21.72 -5.89 7.22
CA LYS A 88 -21.65 -7.36 7.34
C LYS A 88 -20.66 -7.81 8.41
N ASN A 89 -19.41 -7.34 8.33
CA ASN A 89 -18.34 -7.88 9.16
C ASN A 89 -18.24 -7.22 10.55
N VAL A 90 -18.67 -5.95 10.67
CA VAL A 90 -18.58 -5.21 11.95
C VAL A 90 -19.93 -5.15 12.68
N LEU A 91 -21.02 -4.91 11.96
CA LEU A 91 -22.36 -4.75 12.54
C LEU A 91 -23.21 -6.03 12.51
N GLY A 92 -22.80 -7.06 11.74
CA GLY A 92 -23.46 -8.37 11.71
C GLY A 92 -24.74 -8.46 10.89
N PHE A 93 -24.93 -7.58 9.90
CA PHE A 93 -26.10 -7.66 9.00
C PHE A 93 -25.93 -8.84 8.04
N GLU A 94 -26.88 -9.77 8.01
CA GLU A 94 -26.81 -10.94 7.13
C GLU A 94 -27.02 -10.59 5.65
N GLN A 95 -27.99 -9.71 5.37
CA GLN A 95 -28.35 -9.31 4.03
C GLN A 95 -28.32 -7.79 3.87
N ILE A 96 -27.87 -7.33 2.72
CA ILE A 96 -27.86 -5.92 2.30
C ILE A 96 -28.28 -5.90 0.84
N ASN A 97 -29.39 -5.22 0.54
CA ASN A 97 -29.91 -5.13 -0.81
C ASN A 97 -29.44 -3.82 -1.46
N LEU A 98 -28.50 -3.94 -2.39
CA LEU A 98 -28.03 -2.81 -3.17
C LEU A 98 -28.83 -2.72 -4.47
N ASN A 99 -29.67 -1.68 -4.62
CA ASN A 99 -30.50 -1.48 -5.80
C ASN A 99 -29.69 -1.31 -7.09
N ALA A 100 -28.52 -0.69 -6.98
CA ALA A 100 -27.64 -0.41 -8.11
C ALA A 100 -26.66 -1.56 -8.44
N GLY A 101 -26.57 -2.60 -7.59
CA GLY A 101 -25.52 -3.61 -7.72
C GLY A 101 -24.11 -3.03 -7.78
N ARG A 102 -23.12 -3.87 -8.05
CA ARG A 102 -21.76 -3.36 -8.37
C ARG A 102 -21.74 -2.97 -9.85
N PRO A 103 -21.51 -1.67 -10.18
CA PRO A 103 -21.45 -1.27 -11.57
C PRO A 103 -20.35 -2.04 -12.31
N PRO A 104 -20.65 -2.66 -13.46
CA PRO A 104 -19.65 -3.40 -14.23
C PRO A 104 -18.57 -2.43 -14.71
N LEU A 105 -17.31 -2.82 -14.53
CA LEU A 105 -16.18 -2.04 -15.05
C LEU A 105 -16.07 -2.27 -16.57
N PRO A 106 -15.98 -1.20 -17.38
CA PRO A 106 -15.74 -1.37 -18.80
C PRO A 106 -14.38 -2.03 -19.04
N LYS A 107 -14.34 -3.10 -19.79
CA LYS A 107 -13.11 -3.72 -20.27
C LYS A 107 -12.53 -2.82 -21.38
N ARG A 108 -11.62 -1.94 -21.02
CA ARG A 108 -10.83 -1.16 -22.00
C ARG A 108 -9.50 -1.88 -22.19
N LEU A 109 -9.12 -2.12 -23.44
CA LEU A 109 -7.77 -2.57 -23.74
C LEU A 109 -6.81 -1.42 -23.42
N PRO A 110 -5.76 -1.66 -22.66
CA PRO A 110 -4.76 -0.65 -22.40
C PRO A 110 -4.01 -0.31 -23.70
N VAL A 111 -3.67 0.94 -23.89
CA VAL A 111 -2.71 1.34 -24.92
C VAL A 111 -1.34 0.85 -24.45
N VAL A 112 -0.68 0.05 -25.28
CA VAL A 112 0.64 -0.50 -24.97
C VAL A 112 1.66 0.24 -25.84
N MET A 113 2.69 0.80 -25.18
CA MET A 113 3.82 1.43 -25.88
C MET A 113 4.70 0.37 -26.53
N SER A 114 5.30 0.69 -27.65
CA SER A 114 6.36 -0.11 -28.27
C SER A 114 7.62 -0.12 -27.39
N VAL A 115 8.56 -1.01 -27.69
CA VAL A 115 9.84 -1.09 -26.99
C VAL A 115 10.61 0.22 -27.09
N ASP A 116 10.63 0.83 -28.28
CA ASP A 116 11.36 2.07 -28.51
C ASP A 116 10.71 3.27 -27.83
N GLU A 117 9.38 3.38 -27.85
CA GLU A 117 8.66 4.41 -27.08
C GLU A 117 8.94 4.27 -25.59
N THR A 118 8.90 3.04 -25.06
CA THR A 118 9.18 2.79 -23.64
C THR A 118 10.62 3.18 -23.28
N ARG A 119 11.59 2.86 -24.13
CA ARG A 119 12.99 3.25 -23.95
C ARG A 119 13.13 4.77 -23.90
N GLN A 120 12.54 5.48 -24.87
CA GLN A 120 12.55 6.94 -24.91
C GLN A 120 11.96 7.55 -23.64
N VAL A 121 10.83 7.03 -23.16
CA VAL A 121 10.21 7.49 -21.89
C VAL A 121 11.14 7.28 -20.70
N ILE A 122 11.77 6.11 -20.58
CA ILE A 122 12.69 5.82 -19.49
C ILE A 122 13.94 6.73 -19.55
N GLU A 123 14.44 7.03 -20.74
CA GLU A 123 15.59 7.90 -20.95
C GLU A 123 15.31 9.37 -20.59
N GLN A 124 14.05 9.83 -20.65
CA GLN A 124 13.66 11.17 -20.19
C GLN A 124 13.67 11.30 -18.66
N ILE A 125 13.59 10.20 -17.92
CA ILE A 125 13.72 10.24 -16.46
C ILE A 125 15.17 10.59 -16.11
N PRO A 126 15.44 11.59 -15.26
CA PRO A 126 16.81 11.91 -14.85
C PRO A 126 17.55 10.68 -14.28
N PRO A 127 18.88 10.55 -14.52
CA PRO A 127 19.66 9.47 -13.91
C PRO A 127 19.48 9.42 -12.40
N GLY A 128 19.41 8.19 -11.85
CA GLY A 128 19.25 7.95 -10.42
C GLY A 128 18.18 6.89 -10.12
N GLU A 129 17.76 6.85 -8.87
CA GLU A 129 16.86 5.82 -8.33
C GLU A 129 15.56 5.62 -9.11
N TYR A 130 14.93 6.72 -9.59
CA TYR A 130 13.65 6.63 -10.32
C TYR A 130 13.82 6.02 -11.72
N ARG A 131 14.91 6.35 -12.40
CA ARG A 131 15.22 5.72 -13.70
C ARG A 131 15.53 4.24 -13.51
N LEU A 132 16.28 3.89 -12.48
CA LEU A 132 16.59 2.51 -12.14
C LEU A 132 15.31 1.72 -11.79
N LEU A 133 14.41 2.29 -10.97
CA LEU A 133 13.08 1.72 -10.70
C LEU A 133 12.29 1.45 -11.99
N ALA A 134 12.25 2.42 -12.90
CA ALA A 134 11.56 2.28 -14.19
C ALA A 134 12.17 1.15 -15.05
N LYS A 135 13.52 1.04 -15.07
CA LYS A 135 14.23 -0.05 -15.76
C LYS A 135 13.86 -1.42 -15.17
N LEU A 136 13.80 -1.55 -13.84
CA LEU A 136 13.42 -2.80 -13.18
C LEU A 136 11.94 -3.14 -13.43
N MET A 137 11.05 -2.15 -13.35
CA MET A 137 9.62 -2.37 -13.61
C MET A 137 9.39 -2.87 -15.03
N TYR A 138 10.04 -2.26 -16.01
CA TYR A 138 9.90 -2.66 -17.40
C TYR A 138 10.64 -3.97 -17.71
N GLY A 139 11.92 -4.08 -17.34
CA GLY A 139 12.78 -5.21 -17.71
C GLY A 139 12.46 -6.51 -16.97
N ALA A 140 12.00 -6.43 -15.71
CA ALA A 140 11.64 -7.59 -14.89
C ALA A 140 10.13 -7.75 -14.69
N GLY A 141 9.29 -6.89 -15.28
CA GLY A 141 7.83 -6.94 -15.13
C GLY A 141 7.37 -6.72 -13.69
N MET A 142 8.09 -5.92 -12.91
CA MET A 142 7.77 -5.63 -11.52
C MET A 142 6.67 -4.57 -11.42
N ARG A 143 5.78 -4.74 -10.42
CA ARG A 143 4.86 -3.67 -10.05
C ARG A 143 5.61 -2.61 -9.24
N LEU A 144 5.12 -1.36 -9.28
CA LEU A 144 5.75 -0.25 -8.57
C LEU A 144 6.07 -0.59 -7.10
N LEU A 145 5.08 -1.07 -6.35
CA LEU A 145 5.31 -1.41 -4.94
C LEU A 145 6.20 -2.65 -4.73
N GLU A 146 6.25 -3.56 -5.67
CA GLU A 146 7.20 -4.68 -5.62
C GLU A 146 8.63 -4.18 -5.78
N ALA A 147 8.86 -3.26 -6.72
CA ALA A 147 10.17 -2.63 -6.90
C ALA A 147 10.57 -1.77 -5.68
N CYS A 148 9.66 -0.97 -5.12
CA CYS A 148 9.94 -0.19 -3.91
C CYS A 148 10.22 -1.03 -2.68
N ARG A 149 9.66 -2.25 -2.59
CA ARG A 149 9.84 -3.17 -1.46
C ARG A 149 10.99 -4.14 -1.63
N LEU A 150 11.72 -4.03 -2.72
CA LEU A 150 12.87 -4.88 -3.00
C LEU A 150 13.92 -4.72 -1.91
N ARG A 151 14.39 -5.84 -1.37
CA ARG A 151 15.44 -5.87 -0.34
C ARG A 151 16.77 -6.32 -0.93
N VAL A 152 17.86 -5.95 -0.28
CA VAL A 152 19.21 -6.33 -0.70
C VAL A 152 19.31 -7.85 -0.92
N LYS A 153 18.80 -8.67 -0.01
CA LYS A 153 18.81 -10.14 -0.09
C LYS A 153 17.98 -10.74 -1.24
N ASP A 154 17.14 -9.95 -1.87
CA ASP A 154 16.25 -10.44 -2.93
C ASP A 154 16.90 -10.33 -4.32
N LEU A 155 18.11 -9.77 -4.39
CA LEU A 155 18.95 -9.67 -5.58
C LEU A 155 20.00 -10.79 -5.60
N ASP A 156 20.03 -11.56 -6.68
CA ASP A 156 21.02 -12.59 -6.94
C ASP A 156 21.72 -12.26 -8.26
N PHE A 157 22.91 -11.66 -8.16
CA PHE A 157 23.70 -11.27 -9.32
C PHE A 157 24.37 -12.46 -10.00
N GLU A 158 24.69 -13.53 -9.25
CA GLU A 158 25.32 -14.73 -9.81
C GLU A 158 24.35 -15.49 -10.72
N ARG A 159 23.07 -15.58 -10.29
CA ARG A 159 22.01 -16.24 -11.06
C ARG A 159 21.23 -15.29 -11.95
N HIS A 160 21.56 -14.00 -11.94
CA HIS A 160 20.82 -12.94 -12.66
C HIS A 160 19.31 -12.99 -12.37
N GLN A 161 18.94 -13.06 -11.10
CA GLN A 161 17.55 -13.21 -10.65
C GLN A 161 17.17 -12.21 -9.55
N ILE A 162 15.90 -11.86 -9.54
CA ILE A 162 15.26 -11.07 -8.48
C ILE A 162 14.15 -11.92 -7.87
N THR A 163 14.14 -12.04 -6.55
CA THR A 163 13.02 -12.65 -5.81
C THR A 163 12.00 -11.58 -5.44
N ILE A 164 10.82 -11.64 -6.01
CA ILE A 164 9.71 -10.76 -5.65
C ILE A 164 8.87 -11.46 -4.58
N ARG A 165 8.78 -10.83 -3.40
CA ARG A 165 8.03 -11.35 -2.26
C ARG A 165 6.69 -10.66 -2.12
N GLU A 166 5.71 -11.38 -1.55
CA GLU A 166 4.36 -10.86 -1.29
C GLU A 166 3.72 -10.19 -2.52
N GLY A 167 3.89 -10.81 -3.70
CA GLY A 167 3.30 -10.33 -4.94
C GLY A 167 1.76 -10.38 -4.90
N LYS A 168 1.10 -10.12 -6.04
CA LYS A 168 -0.37 -10.16 -6.13
C LYS A 168 -0.89 -11.53 -5.68
N GLY A 169 -1.69 -11.57 -4.62
CA GLY A 169 -2.22 -12.80 -4.04
C GLY A 169 -1.24 -13.47 -3.07
N ASP A 170 -0.31 -12.72 -2.50
CA ASP A 170 0.65 -13.19 -1.48
C ASP A 170 1.55 -14.33 -1.97
N LYS A 171 1.95 -14.27 -3.26
CA LYS A 171 2.78 -15.29 -3.90
C LYS A 171 4.15 -14.73 -4.24
N ASP A 172 5.16 -15.44 -3.78
CA ASP A 172 6.55 -15.18 -4.18
C ASP A 172 6.77 -15.66 -5.62
N ARG A 173 7.61 -14.93 -6.36
CA ARG A 173 8.06 -15.33 -7.70
C ARG A 173 9.47 -14.85 -7.96
N MET A 174 10.19 -15.57 -8.80
CA MET A 174 11.49 -15.15 -9.34
C MET A 174 11.29 -14.56 -10.74
N VAL A 175 12.03 -13.50 -11.02
CA VAL A 175 12.08 -12.83 -12.32
C VAL A 175 13.55 -12.60 -12.72
N PRO A 176 13.86 -12.48 -14.01
CA PRO A 176 15.23 -12.19 -14.42
C PRO A 176 15.67 -10.79 -13.97
N LEU A 177 16.92 -10.65 -13.56
CA LEU A 177 17.58 -9.37 -13.34
C LEU A 177 17.97 -8.78 -14.71
N PRO A 178 17.45 -7.58 -15.08
CA PRO A 178 17.80 -6.98 -16.35
C PRO A 178 19.29 -6.57 -16.39
N ARG A 179 20.08 -7.13 -17.30
CA ARG A 179 21.51 -6.83 -17.42
C ARG A 179 21.83 -5.34 -17.55
N LEU A 180 20.97 -4.57 -18.22
CA LEU A 180 21.12 -3.12 -18.35
C LEU A 180 20.92 -2.34 -17.03
N ALA A 181 20.43 -2.99 -15.99
CA ALA A 181 20.25 -2.40 -14.67
C ALA A 181 21.31 -2.84 -13.66
N GLU A 182 22.14 -3.86 -13.96
CA GLU A 182 23.06 -4.47 -13.01
C GLU A 182 24.06 -3.46 -12.42
N ALA A 183 24.80 -2.75 -13.28
CA ALA A 183 25.79 -1.77 -12.82
C ALA A 183 25.17 -0.62 -11.99
N GLU A 184 23.97 -0.17 -12.37
CA GLU A 184 23.25 0.86 -11.59
C GLU A 184 22.74 0.30 -10.25
N LEU A 185 22.33 -0.98 -10.20
CA LEU A 185 21.96 -1.67 -8.97
C LEU A 185 23.13 -1.86 -8.03
N GLU A 186 24.30 -2.24 -8.53
CA GLU A 186 25.52 -2.36 -7.73
C GLU A 186 25.86 -1.01 -7.08
N ASN A 187 25.83 0.08 -7.84
CA ASN A 187 26.04 1.42 -7.31
C ASN A 187 24.98 1.81 -6.26
N GLN A 188 23.72 1.42 -6.50
CA GLN A 188 22.63 1.64 -5.55
C GLN A 188 22.85 0.84 -4.26
N LEU A 189 23.30 -0.40 -4.34
CA LEU A 189 23.63 -1.22 -3.15
C LEU A 189 24.78 -0.61 -2.34
N GLN A 190 25.82 -0.11 -2.98
CA GLN A 190 26.91 0.61 -2.28
C GLN A 190 26.40 1.87 -1.57
N TYR A 191 25.43 2.58 -2.18
CA TYR A 191 24.77 3.70 -1.50
C TYR A 191 23.99 3.24 -0.28
N VAL A 192 23.19 2.18 -0.41
CA VAL A 192 22.40 1.60 0.70
C VAL A 192 23.28 1.13 1.84
N GLU A 193 24.40 0.49 1.53
CA GLU A 193 25.39 0.03 2.53
C GLU A 193 25.94 1.21 3.35
N ARG A 194 26.44 2.25 2.67
CA ARG A 194 26.94 3.47 3.35
C ARG A 194 25.88 4.17 4.19
N LEU A 195 24.65 4.27 3.65
CA LEU A 195 23.52 4.86 4.39
C LEU A 195 23.21 4.05 5.64
N HIS A 196 23.15 2.73 5.51
CA HIS A 196 22.88 1.81 6.62
C HIS A 196 23.95 1.88 7.70
N GLU A 197 25.23 1.95 7.33
CA GLU A 197 26.35 2.12 8.28
C GLU A 197 26.20 3.43 9.07
N ALA A 198 25.91 4.54 8.38
CA ALA A 198 25.70 5.82 9.02
C ALA A 198 24.49 5.81 9.97
N ASP A 199 23.38 5.18 9.55
CA ASP A 199 22.19 5.02 10.40
C ASP A 199 22.48 4.18 11.64
N CYS A 200 23.22 3.09 11.49
CA CYS A 200 23.62 2.24 12.62
C CYS A 200 24.48 2.99 13.64
N GLN A 201 25.39 3.85 13.18
CA GLN A 201 26.19 4.71 14.07
C GLN A 201 25.34 5.70 14.84
N ASN A 202 24.24 6.17 14.26
CA ASN A 202 23.29 7.09 14.87
C ASN A 202 22.15 6.41 15.67
N GLY A 203 22.24 5.08 15.90
CA GLY A 203 21.23 4.33 16.66
C GLY A 203 19.98 3.95 15.87
N ALA A 204 19.95 4.23 14.55
CA ALA A 204 18.90 3.84 13.60
C ALA A 204 19.26 2.55 12.84
N GLY A 205 18.88 2.44 11.57
CA GLY A 205 19.25 1.32 10.69
C GLY A 205 18.33 0.10 10.82
N TRP A 206 17.15 0.28 11.38
CA TRP A 206 16.14 -0.76 11.52
C TRP A 206 15.16 -0.74 10.34
N VAL A 207 14.69 -1.91 9.93
CA VAL A 207 13.59 -2.05 8.98
C VAL A 207 12.54 -3.02 9.51
N SER A 208 11.30 -2.79 9.15
CA SER A 208 10.22 -3.72 9.51
C SER A 208 10.41 -5.07 8.83
N LEU A 209 10.18 -6.13 9.57
CA LEU A 209 10.24 -7.51 9.09
C LEU A 209 8.84 -8.12 9.02
N PRO A 210 8.62 -9.18 8.21
CA PRO A 210 7.41 -9.99 8.33
C PRO A 210 7.22 -10.49 9.77
N LYS A 211 5.97 -10.42 10.27
CA LYS A 211 5.65 -10.63 11.70
C LYS A 211 6.28 -11.88 12.34
N ALA A 212 6.17 -13.02 11.66
CA ALA A 212 6.74 -14.28 12.18
C ALA A 212 8.28 -14.23 12.26
N LEU A 213 8.90 -13.49 11.34
CA LEU A 213 10.36 -13.37 11.27
C LEU A 213 10.90 -12.42 12.34
N ALA A 214 10.20 -11.31 12.59
CA ALA A 214 10.58 -10.37 13.65
C ALA A 214 10.55 -11.03 15.03
N ALA A 215 9.55 -11.89 15.30
CA ALA A 215 9.47 -12.64 16.54
C ALA A 215 10.59 -13.69 16.66
N LYS A 216 10.96 -14.37 15.55
CA LYS A 216 11.99 -15.40 15.53
C LYS A 216 13.42 -14.84 15.55
N TYR A 217 13.63 -13.72 14.87
CA TYR A 217 14.94 -13.09 14.69
C TYR A 217 14.86 -11.59 14.97
N PRO A 218 14.78 -11.16 16.25
CA PRO A 218 14.53 -9.76 16.61
C PRO A 218 15.58 -8.80 16.05
N MET A 219 16.84 -9.22 15.93
CA MET A 219 17.93 -8.38 15.44
C MET A 219 18.06 -8.33 13.90
N ALA A 220 17.35 -9.22 13.18
CA ALA A 220 17.49 -9.31 11.73
C ALA A 220 17.08 -8.01 11.00
N GLY A 221 16.17 -7.22 11.57
CA GLY A 221 15.79 -5.92 11.00
C GLY A 221 16.93 -4.92 10.89
N ARG A 222 18.05 -5.14 11.60
CA ARG A 222 19.26 -4.31 11.56
C ARG A 222 20.34 -4.85 10.61
N GLU A 223 20.13 -6.00 9.99
CA GLU A 223 21.11 -6.55 9.04
C GLU A 223 20.93 -5.91 7.66
N LEU A 224 22.06 -5.60 6.98
CA LEU A 224 22.08 -4.99 5.65
C LEU A 224 21.23 -5.77 4.64
N LYS A 225 21.27 -7.08 4.68
CA LYS A 225 20.50 -7.93 3.75
C LYS A 225 18.98 -7.70 3.78
N TRP A 226 18.45 -7.15 4.90
CA TRP A 226 17.03 -6.84 5.05
C TRP A 226 16.67 -5.42 4.67
N GLN A 227 17.65 -4.52 4.50
CA GLN A 227 17.41 -3.15 4.09
C GLN A 227 16.76 -3.10 2.70
N PHE A 228 15.99 -2.03 2.46
CA PHE A 228 15.39 -1.79 1.15
C PHE A 228 16.46 -1.30 0.15
N VAL A 229 16.37 -1.77 -1.10
CA VAL A 229 17.23 -1.29 -2.20
C VAL A 229 16.93 0.19 -2.51
N PHE A 230 15.69 0.61 -2.31
CA PHE A 230 15.24 1.99 -2.49
C PHE A 230 14.70 2.55 -1.17
N PRO A 231 15.58 2.95 -0.25
CA PRO A 231 15.16 3.48 1.05
C PRO A 231 14.51 4.84 0.91
N ALA A 232 13.57 5.17 1.80
CA ALA A 232 12.99 6.50 1.87
C ALA A 232 14.07 7.53 2.27
N LYS A 233 13.94 8.76 1.74
CA LYS A 233 14.89 9.86 2.05
C LYS A 233 14.88 10.33 3.50
N LYS A 234 13.82 10.00 4.25
CA LYS A 234 13.64 10.39 5.64
C LYS A 234 13.37 9.18 6.50
N LEU A 235 13.97 9.19 7.68
CA LEU A 235 13.62 8.24 8.74
C LEU A 235 12.16 8.43 9.15
N SER A 236 11.45 7.34 9.35
CA SER A 236 10.06 7.34 9.83
C SER A 236 9.85 6.21 10.84
N SER A 237 8.91 6.39 11.76
CA SER A 237 8.51 5.32 12.66
C SER A 237 7.58 4.34 11.93
N ASP A 238 7.73 3.05 12.20
CA ASP A 238 6.80 2.03 11.68
C ASP A 238 5.40 2.30 12.25
N PRO A 239 4.38 2.46 11.41
CA PRO A 239 3.01 2.69 11.86
C PRO A 239 2.38 1.47 12.53
N ARG A 240 3.00 0.29 12.45
CA ARG A 240 2.59 -0.97 13.08
C ARG A 240 3.77 -1.70 13.70
N PRO A 241 4.38 -1.16 14.76
CA PRO A 241 5.48 -1.85 15.44
C PRO A 241 5.01 -3.24 15.89
N ILE A 242 5.87 -4.24 15.68
CA ILE A 242 5.54 -5.65 15.95
C ILE A 242 5.73 -5.98 17.43
N THR A 243 6.64 -5.24 18.09
CA THR A 243 6.93 -5.39 19.53
C THR A 243 6.99 -4.00 20.16
N ALA A 244 6.53 -3.88 21.40
CA ALA A 244 6.60 -2.64 22.18
C ALA A 244 8.04 -2.15 22.36
N ASP A 245 9.01 -3.07 22.34
CA ASP A 245 10.45 -2.76 22.50
C ASP A 245 11.05 -2.05 21.28
N LEU A 246 10.35 -2.05 20.12
CA LEU A 246 10.75 -1.34 18.90
C LEU A 246 9.95 -0.04 18.69
N GLU A 247 9.09 0.33 19.64
CA GLU A 247 8.45 1.65 19.66
C GLU A 247 9.52 2.72 19.84
N GLY A 248 9.76 3.49 18.77
CA GLY A 248 10.71 4.61 18.80
C GLY A 248 11.98 4.43 17.98
N TYR A 249 12.25 3.24 17.43
CA TYR A 249 13.36 3.10 16.48
C TYR A 249 13.00 3.76 15.15
N ALA A 250 13.82 4.72 14.75
CA ALA A 250 13.69 5.34 13.44
C ALA A 250 14.16 4.37 12.36
N SER A 251 13.35 4.18 11.33
CA SER A 251 13.67 3.34 10.17
C SER A 251 13.48 4.11 8.86
N HIS A 252 14.28 3.78 7.85
CA HIS A 252 13.92 4.09 6.48
C HIS A 252 12.81 3.11 6.08
N SER A 253 11.57 3.60 6.04
CA SER A 253 10.45 2.85 5.49
C SER A 253 10.61 2.64 3.98
N GLU A 254 9.77 1.78 3.42
CA GLU A 254 9.54 1.76 1.98
C GLU A 254 9.41 3.19 1.47
N GLN A 255 10.03 3.53 0.34
CA GLN A 255 9.72 4.80 -0.30
C GLN A 255 8.20 4.88 -0.47
N GLU A 256 7.53 5.69 0.34
CA GLU A 256 6.25 6.24 -0.06
C GLU A 256 6.58 7.14 -1.26
N LEU A 257 6.65 6.51 -2.44
CA LEU A 257 6.59 7.27 -3.68
C LEU A 257 5.26 7.98 -3.61
N SER A 258 5.32 9.25 -3.26
CA SER A 258 4.21 10.17 -3.47
C SER A 258 3.97 10.15 -4.98
N LEU A 259 3.04 9.30 -5.41
CA LEU A 259 2.59 9.13 -6.80
C LEU A 259 1.99 10.44 -7.38
N ILE A 260 2.06 11.54 -6.62
CA ILE A 260 1.50 12.84 -6.97
C ILE A 260 2.47 13.67 -7.83
N HIS A 261 3.70 13.22 -8.03
CA HIS A 261 4.73 14.01 -8.72
C HIS A 261 5.49 13.25 -9.83
N ILE A 262 4.87 12.20 -10.43
CA ILE A 262 5.33 11.64 -11.70
C ILE A 262 4.35 12.04 -12.80
#